data_cb7003da0b96b70dee6cfb5feabb0b43
#
_entry.id   cb7003da0b96b70dee6cfb5feabb0b43
#
_cell.length_a   1.000
_cell.length_b   1.000
_cell.length_c   1.000
_cell.angle_alpha   90.00
_cell.angle_beta   90.00
_cell.angle_gamma   90.00
#
_symmetry.space_group_name_H-M   'P 1'
#
loop_
_entity.id
_entity.type
_entity.pdbx_description
1 polymer ?
#
loop_
_entity_poly.entity_id
_entity_poly.type
_entity_poly.pdbx_seq_one_letter_code
_entity_poly.pdbx_strand_id
1 'polypeptide(L)'
;TPAEIERQLDRVAPSAVVCERDTEAAVLEAADADVLSLEASGEAKPLSDVSPRRFDLPEWELDDPLAVLFTSGTTGDPKGVILTLGNVLASATASAFRLGLRGDDCWHVPLAMYHMGGLAPVYRSVLYGTALSIQRGFDPGTTREALAGASAVSLVPTMLERVLDSGPVPPVRFVLLGGAPCPPALLKRAQRRDVPVAPTYGMTETASQIATARPEEARSHPTAVGHPLMFAEVAIVDEAGVPREAGETGEIVVSGPMVTPGYLDGETDERFINGGLRTGDRGYRDEAGRVYVTGRADETILTGGENVDPTEVASVLRSHSGVEDCAVVGLPDDEWGERVAALVVPADDADPSTAALEAHCRDRLAGYKTPRTVGFAADLPRTASGTVDRAAVVDRLADGE
;
A
#
# COMPACT_ATOMS: atom_id res chain seq x y z
N THR A 1 4.58 -7.91 18.86
CA THR A 1 4.70 -8.78 20.08
C THR A 1 5.99 -9.60 20.00
N PRO A 2 6.60 -10.06 21.15
CA PRO A 2 7.77 -10.93 21.12
C PRO A 2 7.57 -12.15 20.22
N ALA A 3 6.43 -12.82 20.28
CA ALA A 3 6.12 -14.00 19.48
C ALA A 3 6.08 -13.74 17.94
N GLU A 4 5.73 -12.53 17.51
CA GLU A 4 5.81 -12.15 16.09
C GLU A 4 7.26 -11.91 15.67
N ILE A 5 8.04 -11.25 16.54
CA ILE A 5 9.46 -11.00 16.31
C ILE A 5 10.21 -12.35 16.22
N GLU A 6 9.99 -13.25 17.17
CA GLU A 6 10.56 -14.59 17.21
C GLU A 6 10.32 -15.34 15.89
N ARG A 7 9.06 -15.44 15.46
CA ARG A 7 8.71 -16.10 14.19
C ARG A 7 9.41 -15.50 12.98
N GLN A 8 9.61 -14.18 12.94
CA GLN A 8 10.33 -13.54 11.84
C GLN A 8 11.84 -13.79 11.91
N LEU A 9 12.42 -13.73 13.11
CA LEU A 9 13.84 -13.99 13.34
C LEU A 9 14.22 -15.44 13.05
N ASP A 10 13.40 -16.40 13.45
CA ASP A 10 13.59 -17.83 13.14
C ASP A 10 13.68 -18.09 11.64
N ARG A 11 12.89 -17.38 10.85
CA ARG A 11 12.87 -17.54 9.38
C ARG A 11 14.06 -16.89 8.70
N VAL A 12 14.55 -15.77 9.23
CA VAL A 12 15.67 -15.01 8.65
C VAL A 12 17.00 -15.51 9.19
N ALA A 13 17.03 -16.04 10.41
CA ALA A 13 18.23 -16.46 11.16
C ALA A 13 19.34 -15.41 11.08
N PRO A 14 19.14 -14.17 11.55
CA PRO A 14 20.09 -13.09 11.40
C PRO A 14 21.33 -13.30 12.29
N SER A 15 22.48 -12.82 11.85
CA SER A 15 23.70 -12.81 12.67
C SER A 15 23.67 -11.77 13.80
N ALA A 16 22.88 -10.71 13.64
CA ALA A 16 22.65 -9.68 14.65
C ALA A 16 21.30 -8.99 14.43
N VAL A 17 20.72 -8.49 15.51
CA VAL A 17 19.48 -7.70 15.49
C VAL A 17 19.78 -6.31 15.98
N VAL A 18 19.35 -5.29 15.23
CA VAL A 18 19.43 -3.89 15.66
C VAL A 18 18.03 -3.41 16.02
N CYS A 19 17.87 -2.88 17.23
CA CYS A 19 16.58 -2.41 17.72
C CYS A 19 16.66 -0.98 18.28
N GLU A 20 15.49 -0.38 18.46
CA GLU A 20 15.30 0.86 19.22
C GLU A 20 14.93 0.55 20.66
N ARG A 21 15.04 1.55 21.56
CA ARG A 21 14.70 1.41 22.98
C ARG A 21 13.31 0.81 23.22
N ASP A 22 12.31 1.28 22.47
CA ASP A 22 10.91 0.89 22.68
C ASP A 22 10.64 -0.58 22.31
N THR A 23 11.51 -1.19 21.48
CA THR A 23 11.40 -2.60 21.05
C THR A 23 12.45 -3.50 21.73
N GLU A 24 13.41 -2.94 22.47
CA GLU A 24 14.56 -3.67 23.02
C GLU A 24 14.14 -4.87 23.89
N ALA A 25 13.23 -4.68 24.83
CA ALA A 25 12.80 -5.77 25.70
C ALA A 25 12.16 -6.94 24.93
N ALA A 26 11.31 -6.63 23.93
CA ALA A 26 10.67 -7.62 23.10
C ALA A 26 11.66 -8.35 22.18
N VAL A 27 12.69 -7.65 21.69
CA VAL A 27 13.75 -8.24 20.86
C VAL A 27 14.68 -9.12 21.69
N LEU A 28 15.06 -8.68 22.90
CA LEU A 28 15.89 -9.49 23.81
C LEU A 28 15.21 -10.79 24.25
N GLU A 29 13.87 -10.77 24.38
CA GLU A 29 13.08 -11.96 24.68
C GLU A 29 13.02 -12.94 23.51
N ALA A 30 13.01 -12.42 22.27
CA ALA A 30 12.70 -13.17 21.06
C ALA A 30 13.95 -13.61 20.26
N ALA A 31 15.12 -12.99 20.46
CA ALA A 31 16.27 -13.18 19.60
C ALA A 31 17.34 -14.11 20.23
N ASP A 32 17.75 -15.12 19.47
CA ASP A 32 18.95 -15.93 19.77
C ASP A 32 20.26 -15.33 19.24
N ALA A 33 20.19 -14.20 18.53
CA ALA A 33 21.32 -13.50 17.92
C ALA A 33 21.82 -12.34 18.79
N ASP A 34 22.98 -11.78 18.45
CA ASP A 34 23.51 -10.57 19.09
C ASP A 34 22.54 -9.39 18.91
N VAL A 35 22.07 -8.81 20.03
CA VAL A 35 21.17 -7.66 20.02
C VAL A 35 21.95 -6.37 20.26
N LEU A 36 21.81 -5.42 19.33
CA LEU A 36 22.38 -4.08 19.39
C LEU A 36 21.26 -3.03 19.50
N SER A 37 21.39 -2.09 20.44
CA SER A 37 20.43 -0.99 20.57
C SER A 37 20.99 0.31 19.96
N LEU A 38 20.14 1.04 19.22
CA LEU A 38 20.49 2.38 18.73
C LEU A 38 20.66 3.40 19.86
N GLU A 39 20.00 3.18 20.98
CA GLU A 39 20.04 4.02 22.17
C GLU A 39 20.58 3.22 23.36
N ALA A 40 21.41 3.86 24.18
CA ALA A 40 21.91 3.21 25.40
C ALA A 40 20.78 3.02 26.42
N SER A 41 20.18 1.85 26.47
CA SER A 41 19.02 1.58 27.34
C SER A 41 19.33 0.68 28.52
N GLY A 42 20.36 -0.14 28.48
CA GLY A 42 20.89 -0.83 29.63
C GLY A 42 21.03 -2.35 29.55
N GLU A 43 20.27 -3.07 28.75
CA GLU A 43 20.36 -4.54 28.63
C GLU A 43 21.00 -4.99 27.30
N ALA A 44 20.63 -4.38 26.18
CA ALA A 44 21.30 -4.62 24.91
C ALA A 44 22.58 -3.80 24.78
N LYS A 45 23.52 -4.32 24.02
CA LYS A 45 24.76 -3.59 23.73
C LYS A 45 24.46 -2.35 22.87
N PRO A 46 24.89 -1.14 23.31
CA PRO A 46 24.72 0.05 22.47
C PRO A 46 25.48 -0.08 21.14
N LEU A 47 24.85 0.26 20.03
CA LEU A 47 25.50 0.26 18.71
C LEU A 47 26.72 1.20 18.69
N SER A 48 26.70 2.29 19.47
CA SER A 48 27.84 3.22 19.67
C SER A 48 29.08 2.56 20.24
N ASP A 49 28.95 1.44 20.96
CA ASP A 49 30.07 0.71 21.57
C ASP A 49 30.72 -0.28 20.60
N VAL A 50 30.16 -0.42 19.40
CA VAL A 50 30.75 -1.23 18.35
C VAL A 50 31.88 -0.46 17.69
N SER A 51 33.09 -0.91 17.87
CA SER A 51 34.27 -0.27 17.28
C SER A 51 34.28 -0.44 15.76
N PRO A 52 34.38 0.67 15.00
CA PRO A 52 34.51 0.61 13.54
C PRO A 52 35.75 -0.22 13.15
N ARG A 53 35.60 -1.14 12.23
CA ARG A 53 36.70 -1.90 11.63
C ARG A 53 36.71 -1.69 10.12
N ARG A 54 37.90 -1.75 9.53
CA ARG A 54 38.01 -1.92 8.09
C ARG A 54 37.47 -3.28 7.73
N PHE A 55 36.61 -3.35 6.74
CA PHE A 55 36.19 -4.57 6.10
C PHE A 55 36.26 -4.38 4.58
N ASP A 56 36.58 -5.45 3.88
CA ASP A 56 36.52 -5.42 2.43
C ASP A 56 35.06 -5.54 2.03
N LEU A 57 34.63 -4.61 1.17
CA LEU A 57 33.28 -4.67 0.63
C LEU A 57 33.16 -5.93 -0.23
N PRO A 58 32.14 -6.76 -0.01
CA PRO A 58 31.88 -7.89 -0.89
C PRO A 58 31.58 -7.39 -2.31
N GLU A 59 31.93 -8.17 -3.31
CA GLU A 59 31.41 -7.97 -4.65
C GLU A 59 29.95 -8.35 -4.64
N TRP A 60 29.08 -7.45 -5.10
CA TRP A 60 27.64 -7.65 -5.17
C TRP A 60 27.22 -7.89 -6.61
N GLU A 61 26.44 -8.94 -6.80
CA GLU A 61 25.75 -9.21 -8.05
C GLU A 61 24.30 -8.70 -8.00
N LEU A 62 23.68 -8.53 -9.16
CA LEU A 62 22.31 -8.00 -9.20
C LEU A 62 21.28 -8.95 -8.58
N ASP A 63 21.59 -10.25 -8.56
CA ASP A 63 20.72 -11.29 -8.00
C ASP A 63 20.95 -11.52 -6.49
N ASP A 64 21.92 -10.83 -5.87
CA ASP A 64 22.15 -10.95 -4.44
C ASP A 64 20.99 -10.36 -3.65
N PRO A 65 20.50 -11.08 -2.61
CA PRO A 65 19.46 -10.57 -1.73
C PRO A 65 19.96 -9.34 -0.95
N LEU A 66 19.27 -8.21 -1.14
CA LEU A 66 19.57 -6.95 -0.44
C LEU A 66 18.71 -6.75 0.80
N ALA A 67 17.46 -7.18 0.75
CA ALA A 67 16.52 -7.04 1.85
C ALA A 67 15.46 -8.14 1.82
N VAL A 68 14.92 -8.44 3.00
CA VAL A 68 13.69 -9.22 3.16
C VAL A 68 12.68 -8.35 3.89
N LEU A 69 11.50 -8.17 3.31
CA LEU A 69 10.41 -7.44 3.94
C LEU A 69 9.24 -8.39 4.19
N PHE A 70 8.76 -8.40 5.44
CA PHE A 70 7.58 -9.17 5.78
C PHE A 70 6.30 -8.42 5.43
N THR A 71 5.38 -9.12 4.76
CA THR A 71 4.05 -8.62 4.41
C THR A 71 2.99 -9.46 5.10
N SER A 72 1.85 -8.84 5.47
CA SER A 72 0.70 -9.58 5.97
C SER A 72 0.16 -10.45 4.83
N GLY A 73 0.42 -11.76 4.88
CA GLY A 73 -0.16 -12.71 3.93
C GLY A 73 -1.68 -12.84 4.14
N THR A 74 -2.42 -13.17 3.07
CA THR A 74 -3.86 -13.48 3.13
C THR A 74 -4.16 -14.72 3.99
N THR A 75 -3.15 -15.54 4.26
CA THR A 75 -3.23 -16.76 5.09
C THR A 75 -2.99 -16.54 6.59
N GLY A 76 -2.75 -15.28 7.00
CA GLY A 76 -2.49 -14.91 8.40
C GLY A 76 -1.00 -14.95 8.81
N ASP A 77 -0.17 -15.73 8.14
CA ASP A 77 1.28 -15.73 8.39
C ASP A 77 2.01 -14.76 7.47
N PRO A 78 2.86 -13.86 8.04
CA PRO A 78 3.62 -12.90 7.24
C PRO A 78 4.55 -13.60 6.25
N LYS A 79 4.53 -13.22 4.97
CA LYS A 79 5.46 -13.72 3.94
C LYS A 79 6.69 -12.83 3.86
N GLY A 80 7.88 -13.43 3.89
CA GLY A 80 9.15 -12.73 3.71
C GLY A 80 9.47 -12.55 2.23
N VAL A 81 9.25 -11.35 1.69
CA VAL A 81 9.54 -11.00 0.28
C VAL A 81 11.04 -10.74 0.14
N ILE A 82 11.72 -11.49 -0.73
CA ILE A 82 13.13 -11.28 -1.03
C ILE A 82 13.24 -10.16 -2.08
N LEU A 83 14.03 -9.13 -1.78
CA LEU A 83 14.38 -8.08 -2.72
C LEU A 83 15.87 -8.14 -3.02
N THR A 84 16.22 -8.34 -4.29
CA THR A 84 17.60 -8.33 -4.74
C THR A 84 18.11 -6.91 -5.00
N LEU A 85 19.42 -6.76 -5.09
CA LEU A 85 20.04 -5.49 -5.52
C LEU A 85 19.47 -5.04 -6.87
N GLY A 86 19.31 -5.96 -7.82
CA GLY A 86 18.72 -5.69 -9.14
C GLY A 86 17.29 -5.18 -9.06
N ASN A 87 16.43 -5.81 -8.23
CA ASN A 87 15.05 -5.35 -8.04
C ASN A 87 15.00 -3.89 -7.58
N VAL A 88 15.79 -3.57 -6.55
CA VAL A 88 15.82 -2.24 -5.95
C VAL A 88 16.39 -1.19 -6.90
N LEU A 89 17.47 -1.50 -7.62
CA LEU A 89 18.06 -0.60 -8.61
C LEU A 89 17.10 -0.33 -9.78
N ALA A 90 16.44 -1.37 -10.31
CA ALA A 90 15.46 -1.21 -11.39
C ALA A 90 14.28 -0.34 -10.96
N SER A 91 13.69 -0.62 -9.78
CA SER A 91 12.59 0.16 -9.22
C SER A 91 12.99 1.61 -8.94
N ALA A 92 14.15 1.85 -8.31
CA ALA A 92 14.63 3.19 -8.00
C ALA A 92 14.88 4.00 -9.28
N THR A 93 15.51 3.39 -10.30
CA THR A 93 15.77 4.02 -11.60
C THR A 93 14.47 4.39 -12.31
N ALA A 94 13.55 3.44 -12.41
CA ALA A 94 12.25 3.64 -13.08
C ALA A 94 11.41 4.73 -12.40
N SER A 95 11.40 4.74 -11.07
CA SER A 95 10.72 5.75 -10.26
C SER A 95 11.30 7.16 -10.49
N ALA A 96 12.63 7.28 -10.41
CA ALA A 96 13.29 8.56 -10.60
C ALA A 96 13.09 9.13 -12.02
N PHE A 97 13.12 8.28 -13.03
CA PHE A 97 12.81 8.67 -14.41
C PHE A 97 11.37 9.16 -14.57
N ARG A 98 10.41 8.43 -13.96
CA ARG A 98 8.97 8.79 -14.03
C ARG A 98 8.66 10.09 -13.33
N LEU A 99 9.23 10.32 -12.14
CA LEU A 99 8.98 11.49 -11.30
C LEU A 99 9.91 12.67 -11.62
N GLY A 100 10.93 12.45 -12.44
CA GLY A 100 11.89 13.46 -12.83
C GLY A 100 12.72 13.95 -11.63
N LEU A 101 13.32 13.03 -10.85
CA LEU A 101 14.19 13.39 -9.73
C LEU A 101 15.37 14.23 -10.18
N ARG A 102 15.76 15.17 -9.33
CA ARG A 102 16.88 16.10 -9.54
C ARG A 102 17.87 15.97 -8.39
N GLY A 103 19.14 16.27 -8.64
CA GLY A 103 20.18 16.19 -7.62
C GLY A 103 20.00 17.11 -6.41
N ASP A 104 19.21 18.17 -6.55
CA ASP A 104 18.85 19.11 -5.49
C ASP A 104 17.54 18.79 -4.77
N ASP A 105 16.90 17.66 -5.12
CA ASP A 105 15.69 17.22 -4.43
C ASP A 105 15.97 16.77 -2.99
N CYS A 106 15.01 17.07 -2.11
CA CYS A 106 14.93 16.54 -0.76
C CYS A 106 13.62 15.79 -0.61
N TRP A 107 13.69 14.48 -0.31
CA TRP A 107 12.51 13.65 -0.10
C TRP A 107 12.16 13.55 1.38
N HIS A 108 10.96 13.98 1.77
CA HIS A 108 10.47 13.82 3.13
C HIS A 108 9.83 12.43 3.32
N VAL A 109 10.22 11.71 4.39
CA VAL A 109 9.82 10.33 4.68
C VAL A 109 9.17 10.24 6.05
N PRO A 110 7.85 10.39 6.16
CA PRO A 110 7.08 10.17 7.38
C PRO A 110 6.57 8.73 7.51
N LEU A 111 6.79 7.89 6.49
CA LEU A 111 6.38 6.48 6.46
C LEU A 111 7.44 5.59 7.12
N ALA A 112 6.98 4.52 7.78
CA ALA A 112 7.87 3.54 8.38
C ALA A 112 8.70 2.78 7.33
N MET A 113 9.99 2.59 7.60
CA MET A 113 10.93 1.97 6.66
C MET A 113 10.82 0.43 6.59
N TYR A 114 10.06 -0.19 7.47
CA TYR A 114 9.72 -1.61 7.33
C TYR A 114 8.64 -1.86 6.25
N HIS A 115 8.15 -0.80 5.61
CA HIS A 115 7.35 -0.85 4.39
C HIS A 115 8.09 -0.18 3.22
N MET A 116 7.86 -0.67 2.01
CA MET A 116 8.48 -0.11 0.81
C MET A 116 8.18 1.37 0.59
N GLY A 117 7.02 1.86 1.04
CA GLY A 117 6.67 3.28 0.98
C GLY A 117 7.66 4.20 1.72
N GLY A 118 8.22 3.72 2.84
CA GLY A 118 9.26 4.43 3.61
C GLY A 118 10.69 4.08 3.16
N LEU A 119 10.94 2.83 2.77
CA LEU A 119 12.28 2.36 2.42
C LEU A 119 12.72 2.76 1.01
N ALA A 120 11.82 2.73 0.02
CA ALA A 120 12.17 3.05 -1.36
C ALA A 120 12.75 4.47 -1.57
N PRO A 121 12.28 5.54 -0.90
CA PRO A 121 12.94 6.84 -0.96
C PRO A 121 14.40 6.81 -0.52
N VAL A 122 14.76 5.96 0.46
CA VAL A 122 16.16 5.81 0.92
C VAL A 122 17.03 5.28 -0.21
N TYR A 123 16.63 4.19 -0.87
CA TYR A 123 17.37 3.64 -2.01
C TYR A 123 17.48 4.64 -3.17
N ARG A 124 16.39 5.35 -3.48
CA ARG A 124 16.40 6.40 -4.51
C ARG A 124 17.41 7.49 -4.18
N SER A 125 17.41 7.96 -2.96
CA SER A 125 18.32 9.03 -2.52
C SER A 125 19.78 8.61 -2.54
N VAL A 126 20.08 7.38 -2.12
CA VAL A 126 21.44 6.81 -2.22
C VAL A 126 21.88 6.73 -3.69
N LEU A 127 21.01 6.22 -4.58
CA LEU A 127 21.34 6.05 -6.00
C LEU A 127 21.55 7.39 -6.72
N TYR A 128 20.77 8.43 -6.39
CA TYR A 128 20.78 9.71 -7.09
C TYR A 128 21.52 10.82 -6.35
N GLY A 129 22.01 10.56 -5.14
CA GLY A 129 22.69 11.57 -4.32
C GLY A 129 21.77 12.70 -3.86
N THR A 130 20.47 12.44 -3.69
CA THR A 130 19.50 13.41 -3.21
C THR A 130 19.42 13.41 -1.68
N ALA A 131 18.88 14.49 -1.10
CA ALA A 131 18.70 14.58 0.35
C ALA A 131 17.46 13.82 0.83
N LEU A 132 17.50 13.36 2.09
CA LEU A 132 16.37 12.81 2.83
C LEU A 132 16.06 13.64 4.06
N SER A 133 14.77 13.85 4.33
CA SER A 133 14.25 14.38 5.58
C SER A 133 13.40 13.28 6.22
N ILE A 134 13.90 12.67 7.30
CA ILE A 134 13.25 11.53 7.95
C ILE A 134 12.49 12.03 9.17
N GLN A 135 11.22 11.63 9.29
CA GLN A 135 10.36 11.91 10.44
C GLN A 135 10.06 10.62 11.18
N ARG A 136 10.32 10.59 12.49
CA ARG A 136 9.94 9.45 13.34
C ARG A 136 8.47 9.55 13.70
N GLY A 137 7.69 8.59 13.23
CA GLY A 137 6.24 8.58 13.39
C GLY A 137 5.54 9.69 12.60
N PHE A 138 4.30 9.47 12.23
CA PHE A 138 3.52 10.45 11.47
C PHE A 138 2.77 11.42 12.40
N ASP A 139 3.04 12.70 12.23
CA ASP A 139 2.25 13.81 12.76
C ASP A 139 1.94 14.79 11.62
N PRO A 140 0.68 15.13 11.37
CA PRO A 140 0.30 15.91 10.19
C PRO A 140 0.84 17.35 10.22
N GLY A 141 0.94 17.98 11.40
CA GLY A 141 1.48 19.32 11.56
C GLY A 141 2.98 19.35 11.30
N THR A 142 3.73 18.45 11.94
CA THR A 142 5.18 18.28 11.75
C THR A 142 5.51 17.93 10.31
N THR A 143 4.75 17.02 9.69
CA THR A 143 4.92 16.67 8.27
C THR A 143 4.72 17.90 7.39
N ARG A 144 3.63 18.65 7.58
CA ARG A 144 3.35 19.85 6.80
C ARG A 144 4.47 20.91 6.94
N GLU A 145 5.00 21.10 8.14
CA GLU A 145 6.10 22.04 8.39
C GLU A 145 7.40 21.59 7.71
N ALA A 146 7.72 20.29 7.76
CA ALA A 146 8.90 19.73 7.10
C ALA A 146 8.85 19.87 5.58
N LEU A 147 7.66 19.95 4.97
CA LEU A 147 7.51 20.18 3.54
C LEU A 147 8.04 21.53 3.07
N ALA A 148 8.22 22.51 3.96
CA ALA A 148 8.86 23.78 3.60
C ALA A 148 10.34 23.63 3.17
N GLY A 149 11.00 22.55 3.60
CA GLY A 149 12.37 22.21 3.23
C GLY A 149 12.50 21.01 2.29
N ALA A 150 11.38 20.43 1.85
CA ALA A 150 11.36 19.25 1.01
C ALA A 150 10.78 19.55 -0.37
N SER A 151 11.24 18.81 -1.38
CA SER A 151 10.69 18.86 -2.74
C SER A 151 9.68 17.77 -3.05
N ALA A 152 9.71 16.68 -2.26
CA ALA A 152 8.85 15.52 -2.45
C ALA A 152 8.50 14.84 -1.11
N VAL A 153 7.38 14.12 -1.10
CA VAL A 153 6.95 13.31 0.06
C VAL A 153 6.19 12.08 -0.42
N SER A 154 6.32 10.97 0.33
CA SER A 154 5.48 9.78 0.16
C SER A 154 4.43 9.72 1.26
N LEU A 155 3.17 9.60 0.88
CA LEU A 155 2.03 9.53 1.82
C LEU A 155 1.06 8.42 1.41
N VAL A 156 0.28 7.94 2.37
CA VAL A 156 -0.96 7.20 2.10
C VAL A 156 -2.16 8.17 2.13
N PRO A 157 -3.32 7.80 1.55
CA PRO A 157 -4.47 8.71 1.44
C PRO A 157 -4.91 9.34 2.76
N THR A 158 -5.00 8.58 3.84
CA THR A 158 -5.37 9.08 5.18
C THR A 158 -4.36 10.07 5.75
N MET A 159 -3.07 9.91 5.44
CA MET A 159 -2.04 10.87 5.84
C MET A 159 -2.16 12.17 5.06
N LEU A 160 -2.37 12.10 3.73
CA LEU A 160 -2.61 13.28 2.90
C LEU A 160 -3.81 14.07 3.40
N GLU A 161 -4.91 13.41 3.71
CA GLU A 161 -6.11 14.04 4.25
C GLU A 161 -5.82 14.83 5.52
N ARG A 162 -5.17 14.20 6.50
CA ARG A 162 -4.76 14.85 7.76
C ARG A 162 -3.77 15.99 7.56
N VAL A 163 -2.84 15.88 6.61
CA VAL A 163 -1.93 16.98 6.26
C VAL A 163 -2.72 18.16 5.66
N LEU A 164 -3.69 17.89 4.78
CA LEU A 164 -4.57 18.92 4.24
C LEU A 164 -5.44 19.58 5.31
N ASP A 165 -5.84 18.86 6.35
CA ASP A 165 -6.62 19.40 7.50
C ASP A 165 -5.76 20.27 8.41
N SER A 166 -4.47 19.97 8.54
CA SER A 166 -3.56 20.72 9.40
C SER A 166 -3.21 22.11 8.88
N GLY A 167 -3.60 22.46 7.65
CA GLY A 167 -3.41 23.80 7.09
C GLY A 167 -2.90 23.84 5.64
N PRO A 168 -2.47 25.02 5.15
CA PRO A 168 -1.87 25.16 3.82
C PRO A 168 -0.61 24.31 3.69
N VAL A 169 -0.49 23.57 2.61
CA VAL A 169 0.68 22.74 2.31
C VAL A 169 1.74 23.61 1.61
N PRO A 170 2.99 23.64 2.07
CA PRO A 170 4.07 24.31 1.36
C PRO A 170 4.24 23.77 -0.07
N PRO A 171 4.77 24.57 -1.01
CA PRO A 171 5.00 24.12 -2.37
C PRO A 171 5.99 22.95 -2.41
N VAL A 172 5.56 21.84 -2.99
CA VAL A 172 6.38 20.66 -3.29
C VAL A 172 6.28 20.34 -4.79
N ARG A 173 7.21 19.56 -5.31
CA ARG A 173 7.17 19.15 -6.72
C ARG A 173 6.13 18.04 -6.95
N PHE A 174 6.02 17.12 -6.00
CA PHE A 174 5.00 16.09 -6.01
C PHE A 174 4.80 15.45 -4.62
N VAL A 175 3.59 14.94 -4.42
CA VAL A 175 3.22 14.05 -3.33
C VAL A 175 2.98 12.67 -3.95
N LEU A 176 3.89 11.71 -3.72
CA LEU A 176 3.70 10.33 -4.15
C LEU A 176 2.67 9.67 -3.24
N LEU A 177 1.52 9.31 -3.79
CA LEU A 177 0.38 8.81 -3.02
C LEU A 177 0.08 7.36 -3.39
N GLY A 178 0.28 6.45 -2.45
CA GLY A 178 0.07 5.01 -2.68
C GLY A 178 -0.29 4.24 -1.41
N GLY A 179 -0.20 2.90 -1.49
CA GLY A 179 -0.48 2.00 -0.36
C GLY A 179 -1.97 1.74 -0.10
N ALA A 180 -2.87 2.54 -0.67
CA ALA A 180 -4.32 2.34 -0.65
C ALA A 180 -4.98 3.08 -1.82
N PRO A 181 -6.22 2.74 -2.20
CA PRO A 181 -6.97 3.48 -3.21
C PRO A 181 -7.14 4.96 -2.82
N CYS A 182 -6.84 5.87 -3.76
CA CYS A 182 -7.03 7.30 -3.56
C CYS A 182 -8.48 7.70 -3.88
N PRO A 183 -9.28 8.19 -2.91
CA PRO A 183 -10.61 8.67 -3.20
C PRO A 183 -10.57 9.86 -4.17
N PRO A 184 -11.40 9.87 -5.24
CA PRO A 184 -11.43 11.00 -6.18
C PRO A 184 -11.75 12.35 -5.52
N ALA A 185 -12.49 12.35 -4.42
CA ALA A 185 -12.79 13.56 -3.64
C ALA A 185 -11.52 14.12 -2.99
N LEU A 186 -10.66 13.27 -2.42
CA LEU A 186 -9.39 13.66 -1.82
C LEU A 186 -8.45 14.25 -2.88
N LEU A 187 -8.35 13.60 -4.04
CA LEU A 187 -7.53 14.11 -5.15
C LEU A 187 -8.03 15.48 -5.62
N LYS A 188 -9.34 15.66 -5.80
CA LYS A 188 -9.94 16.96 -6.14
C LYS A 188 -9.68 18.03 -5.05
N ARG A 189 -9.72 17.63 -3.77
CA ARG A 189 -9.42 18.52 -2.64
C ARG A 189 -7.97 18.99 -2.67
N ALA A 190 -7.02 18.08 -2.90
CA ALA A 190 -5.61 18.39 -3.05
C ALA A 190 -5.36 19.34 -4.25
N GLN A 191 -6.00 19.05 -5.40
CA GLN A 191 -5.91 19.90 -6.61
C GLN A 191 -6.42 21.33 -6.38
N ARG A 192 -7.52 21.50 -5.64
CA ARG A 192 -8.02 22.85 -5.28
C ARG A 192 -7.08 23.66 -4.40
N ARG A 193 -6.10 23.00 -3.75
CA ARG A 193 -5.08 23.58 -2.90
C ARG A 193 -3.70 23.62 -3.58
N ASP A 194 -3.66 23.37 -4.88
CA ASP A 194 -2.44 23.31 -5.70
C ASP A 194 -1.40 22.28 -5.19
N VAL A 195 -1.85 21.22 -4.50
CA VAL A 195 -0.98 20.12 -4.07
C VAL A 195 -0.82 19.12 -5.22
N PRO A 196 0.40 18.91 -5.74
CA PRO A 196 0.66 18.09 -6.93
C PRO A 196 0.74 16.61 -6.56
N VAL A 197 -0.40 15.92 -6.50
CA VAL A 197 -0.46 14.50 -6.15
C VAL A 197 -0.14 13.65 -7.36
N ALA A 198 0.74 12.66 -7.16
CA ALA A 198 1.12 11.61 -8.08
C ALA A 198 0.63 10.26 -7.53
N PRO A 199 -0.59 9.82 -7.87
CA PRO A 199 -1.09 8.51 -7.49
C PRO A 199 -0.18 7.40 -8.03
N THR A 200 0.06 6.38 -7.20
CA THR A 200 0.92 5.26 -7.57
C THR A 200 0.32 3.95 -7.10
N TYR A 201 0.53 2.91 -7.90
CA TYR A 201 0.23 1.53 -7.60
C TYR A 201 1.52 0.73 -7.54
N GLY A 202 1.62 -0.14 -6.56
CA GLY A 202 2.76 -1.01 -6.36
C GLY A 202 2.64 -1.83 -5.09
N MET A 203 3.58 -2.72 -4.89
CA MET A 203 3.59 -3.65 -3.77
C MET A 203 5.04 -3.98 -3.37
N THR A 204 5.21 -4.67 -2.25
CA THR A 204 6.53 -5.07 -1.77
C THR A 204 7.25 -5.95 -2.78
N GLU A 205 6.53 -6.88 -3.39
CA GLU A 205 7.03 -7.83 -4.39
C GLU A 205 7.54 -7.18 -5.69
N THR A 206 7.28 -5.88 -5.87
CA THR A 206 7.79 -5.10 -7.03
C THR A 206 8.78 -4.02 -6.61
N ALA A 207 9.37 -4.17 -5.44
CA ALA A 207 10.31 -3.22 -4.85
C ALA A 207 9.77 -1.77 -4.84
N SER A 208 8.48 -1.56 -4.77
CA SER A 208 7.67 -0.35 -4.61
C SER A 208 6.64 -0.14 -5.71
N GLN A 209 6.97 0.58 -6.78
CA GLN A 209 6.02 1.11 -7.77
C GLN A 209 5.94 0.20 -9.02
N ILE A 210 4.72 -0.01 -9.50
CA ILE A 210 4.41 -0.66 -10.78
C ILE A 210 4.00 0.39 -11.80
N ALA A 211 3.06 1.25 -11.43
CA ALA A 211 2.52 2.32 -12.26
C ALA A 211 2.37 3.61 -11.45
N THR A 212 2.55 4.76 -12.09
CA THR A 212 2.44 6.07 -11.43
C THR A 212 1.87 7.10 -12.40
N ALA A 213 0.85 7.82 -11.98
CA ALA A 213 0.36 9.00 -12.68
C ALA A 213 1.20 10.22 -12.29
N ARG A 214 1.59 11.03 -13.28
CA ARG A 214 2.11 12.37 -13.00
C ARG A 214 0.99 13.28 -12.51
N PRO A 215 1.26 14.37 -11.77
CA PRO A 215 0.20 15.26 -11.27
C PRO A 215 -0.74 15.79 -12.36
N GLU A 216 -0.25 16.01 -13.57
CA GLU A 216 -1.05 16.47 -14.71
C GLU A 216 -1.99 15.36 -15.22
N GLU A 217 -1.49 14.12 -15.27
CA GLU A 217 -2.28 12.94 -15.65
C GLU A 217 -3.38 12.65 -14.61
N ALA A 218 -3.05 12.78 -13.33
CA ALA A 218 -4.01 12.61 -12.24
C ALA A 218 -5.13 13.65 -12.25
N ARG A 219 -4.88 14.85 -12.77
CA ARG A 219 -5.93 15.88 -12.96
C ARG A 219 -6.95 15.48 -14.03
N SER A 220 -6.49 14.91 -15.13
CA SER A 220 -7.34 14.52 -16.26
C SER A 220 -7.96 13.13 -16.09
N HIS A 221 -7.29 12.23 -15.34
CA HIS A 221 -7.71 10.84 -15.12
C HIS A 221 -7.60 10.48 -13.64
N PRO A 222 -8.53 10.99 -12.79
CA PRO A 222 -8.39 10.93 -11.33
C PRO A 222 -8.51 9.53 -10.71
N THR A 223 -8.95 8.53 -11.48
CA THR A 223 -9.05 7.14 -11.04
C THR A 223 -7.93 6.26 -11.59
N ALA A 224 -7.11 6.78 -12.53
CA ALA A 224 -5.96 6.06 -13.04
C ALA A 224 -4.78 6.16 -12.08
N VAL A 225 -4.05 5.06 -11.91
CA VAL A 225 -2.75 5.05 -11.24
C VAL A 225 -1.59 5.38 -12.20
N GLY A 226 -1.91 5.75 -13.44
CA GLY A 226 -0.97 6.17 -14.46
C GLY A 226 -0.45 5.04 -15.35
N HIS A 227 0.68 5.29 -16.00
CA HIS A 227 1.31 4.30 -16.86
C HIS A 227 2.28 3.42 -16.09
N PRO A 228 2.51 2.18 -16.55
CA PRO A 228 3.59 1.35 -16.06
C PRO A 228 4.92 2.12 -16.07
N LEU A 229 5.73 1.90 -15.04
CA LEU A 229 7.07 2.48 -15.00
C LEU A 229 7.97 1.85 -16.05
N MET A 230 9.06 2.53 -16.37
CA MET A 230 10.13 1.94 -17.19
C MET A 230 10.54 0.58 -16.59
N PHE A 231 10.69 -0.42 -17.43
CA PHE A 231 10.98 -1.82 -17.10
C PHE A 231 9.79 -2.63 -16.52
N ALA A 232 8.68 -2.02 -16.12
CA ALA A 232 7.49 -2.74 -15.70
C ALA A 232 6.63 -3.07 -16.92
N GLU A 233 6.37 -4.35 -17.13
CA GLU A 233 5.35 -4.82 -18.07
C GLU A 233 4.11 -5.21 -17.27
N VAL A 234 2.97 -4.64 -17.64
CA VAL A 234 1.69 -4.91 -16.99
C VAL A 234 0.76 -5.56 -18.01
N ALA A 235 0.29 -6.75 -17.71
CA ALA A 235 -0.77 -7.44 -18.43
C ALA A 235 -2.03 -7.51 -17.59
N ILE A 236 -3.19 -7.45 -18.23
CA ILE A 236 -4.48 -7.77 -17.61
C ILE A 236 -4.87 -9.14 -18.16
N VAL A 237 -5.17 -10.10 -17.29
CA VAL A 237 -5.47 -11.47 -17.68
C VAL A 237 -6.78 -11.96 -17.10
N ASP A 238 -7.39 -12.94 -17.74
CA ASP A 238 -8.51 -13.68 -17.17
C ASP A 238 -8.04 -14.78 -16.20
N GLU A 239 -8.98 -15.56 -15.67
CA GLU A 239 -8.69 -16.66 -14.74
C GLU A 239 -7.79 -17.75 -15.35
N ALA A 240 -7.89 -17.94 -16.69
CA ALA A 240 -7.04 -18.87 -17.41
C ALA A 240 -5.64 -18.29 -17.77
N GLY A 241 -5.37 -17.02 -17.41
CA GLY A 241 -4.13 -16.34 -17.73
C GLY A 241 -4.05 -15.80 -19.16
N VAL A 242 -5.19 -15.70 -19.87
CA VAL A 242 -5.26 -15.16 -21.22
C VAL A 242 -5.35 -13.64 -21.15
N PRO A 243 -4.52 -12.89 -21.92
CA PRO A 243 -4.57 -11.44 -21.95
C PRO A 243 -5.93 -10.88 -22.38
N ARG A 244 -6.36 -9.82 -21.72
CA ARG A 244 -7.57 -9.05 -21.99
C ARG A 244 -7.29 -7.85 -22.89
N GLU A 245 -8.28 -7.45 -23.66
CA GLU A 245 -8.23 -6.24 -24.47
C GLU A 245 -8.32 -4.96 -23.62
N ALA A 246 -7.97 -3.82 -24.23
CA ALA A 246 -8.09 -2.52 -23.55
C ALA A 246 -9.53 -2.23 -23.11
N GLY A 247 -9.70 -1.81 -21.86
CA GLY A 247 -11.00 -1.55 -21.24
C GLY A 247 -11.64 -2.76 -20.55
N GLU A 248 -11.15 -3.97 -20.81
CA GLU A 248 -11.65 -5.18 -20.14
C GLU A 248 -10.94 -5.38 -18.79
N THR A 249 -11.73 -5.70 -17.78
CA THR A 249 -11.25 -5.97 -16.41
C THR A 249 -10.76 -7.41 -16.28
N GLY A 250 -9.64 -7.59 -15.61
CA GLY A 250 -9.04 -8.89 -15.27
C GLY A 250 -8.08 -8.74 -14.09
N GLU A 251 -7.32 -9.78 -13.82
CA GLU A 251 -6.24 -9.73 -12.84
C GLU A 251 -5.01 -9.03 -13.40
N ILE A 252 -4.37 -8.21 -12.59
CA ILE A 252 -3.14 -7.51 -12.96
C ILE A 252 -1.96 -8.48 -12.76
N VAL A 253 -1.20 -8.69 -13.83
CA VAL A 253 0.06 -9.43 -13.81
C VAL A 253 1.19 -8.46 -14.13
N VAL A 254 2.26 -8.51 -13.35
CA VAL A 254 3.44 -7.64 -13.55
C VAL A 254 4.69 -8.48 -13.78
N SER A 255 5.49 -8.08 -14.76
CA SER A 255 6.83 -8.62 -15.01
C SER A 255 7.85 -7.52 -15.15
N GLY A 256 9.12 -7.88 -15.02
CA GLY A 256 10.24 -6.97 -15.14
C GLY A 256 11.26 -7.12 -14.02
N PRO A 257 12.42 -6.46 -14.14
CA PRO A 257 13.55 -6.64 -13.22
C PRO A 257 13.30 -6.12 -11.80
N MET A 258 12.20 -5.38 -11.56
CA MET A 258 11.80 -4.95 -10.21
C MET A 258 11.00 -6.02 -9.45
N VAL A 259 10.54 -7.07 -10.12
CA VAL A 259 9.75 -8.14 -9.50
C VAL A 259 10.66 -9.05 -8.68
N THR A 260 10.26 -9.34 -7.45
CA THR A 260 10.97 -10.27 -6.57
C THR A 260 11.21 -11.62 -7.22
N PRO A 261 12.33 -12.30 -6.95
CA PRO A 261 12.53 -13.69 -7.36
C PRO A 261 11.64 -14.68 -6.57
N GLY A 262 11.06 -14.25 -5.44
CA GLY A 262 10.22 -15.11 -4.59
C GLY A 262 10.22 -14.73 -3.12
N TYR A 263 9.82 -15.70 -2.32
CA TYR A 263 9.68 -15.59 -0.87
C TYR A 263 10.73 -16.40 -0.13
N LEU A 264 10.97 -16.04 1.12
CA LEU A 264 12.04 -16.61 1.96
C LEU A 264 11.91 -18.14 2.14
N ASP A 265 10.69 -18.65 2.19
CA ASP A 265 10.43 -20.08 2.44
C ASP A 265 10.59 -20.97 1.19
N GLY A 266 11.04 -20.41 0.08
CA GLY A 266 11.32 -21.17 -1.15
C GLY A 266 10.08 -21.75 -1.83
N GLU A 267 8.89 -21.40 -1.39
CA GLU A 267 7.66 -21.76 -2.07
C GLU A 267 7.65 -21.09 -3.43
N THR A 268 7.66 -21.90 -4.50
CA THR A 268 7.32 -21.43 -5.84
C THR A 268 5.84 -21.06 -5.76
N ASP A 269 5.57 -19.81 -5.48
CA ASP A 269 4.22 -19.30 -5.33
C ASP A 269 3.51 -19.46 -6.68
N GLU A 270 2.33 -20.10 -6.67
CA GLU A 270 1.45 -20.26 -7.84
C GLU A 270 1.11 -18.91 -8.51
N ARG A 271 1.41 -17.80 -7.81
CA ARG A 271 1.29 -16.45 -8.36
C ARG A 271 2.30 -16.13 -9.47
N PHE A 272 3.40 -16.88 -9.60
CA PHE A 272 4.34 -16.68 -10.70
C PHE A 272 3.91 -17.46 -11.93
N ILE A 273 3.39 -16.76 -12.94
CA ILE A 273 2.92 -17.33 -14.19
C ILE A 273 3.62 -16.67 -15.39
N ASN A 274 4.04 -17.45 -16.36
CA ASN A 274 4.62 -16.95 -17.64
C ASN A 274 5.72 -15.89 -17.44
N GLY A 275 6.51 -15.96 -16.37
CA GLY A 275 7.57 -14.99 -16.05
C GLY A 275 7.07 -13.69 -15.42
N GLY A 276 5.79 -13.60 -15.04
CA GLY A 276 5.20 -12.48 -14.32
C GLY A 276 4.56 -12.90 -13.00
N LEU A 277 4.36 -11.95 -12.11
CA LEU A 277 3.70 -12.10 -10.82
C LEU A 277 2.22 -11.70 -10.95
N ARG A 278 1.32 -12.62 -10.63
CA ARG A 278 -0.09 -12.29 -10.35
C ARG A 278 -0.15 -11.48 -9.07
N THR A 279 -0.63 -10.25 -9.15
CA THR A 279 -0.64 -9.34 -8.00
C THR A 279 -1.75 -9.65 -7.01
N GLY A 280 -2.77 -10.40 -7.44
CA GLY A 280 -4.02 -10.56 -6.71
C GLY A 280 -4.92 -9.32 -6.77
N ASP A 281 -4.53 -8.29 -7.52
CA ASP A 281 -5.35 -7.11 -7.76
C ASP A 281 -6.06 -7.20 -9.12
N ARG A 282 -7.27 -6.68 -9.19
CA ARG A 282 -8.05 -6.55 -10.43
C ARG A 282 -7.95 -5.14 -10.98
N GLY A 283 -8.00 -5.05 -12.29
CA GLY A 283 -7.96 -3.76 -12.95
C GLY A 283 -8.12 -3.88 -14.45
N TYR A 284 -7.91 -2.79 -15.14
CA TYR A 284 -7.89 -2.73 -16.60
C TYR A 284 -6.86 -1.72 -17.09
N ARG A 285 -6.54 -1.79 -18.36
CA ARG A 285 -5.77 -0.74 -19.07
C ARG A 285 -6.66 -0.10 -20.10
N ASP A 286 -6.57 1.22 -20.26
CA ASP A 286 -7.25 1.89 -21.36
C ASP A 286 -6.41 1.84 -22.65
N GLU A 287 -6.98 2.36 -23.76
CA GLU A 287 -6.32 2.41 -25.06
C GLU A 287 -5.00 3.22 -25.05
N ALA A 288 -4.85 4.16 -24.12
CA ALA A 288 -3.62 4.92 -23.92
C ALA A 288 -2.59 4.19 -23.04
N GLY A 289 -2.92 3.02 -22.52
CA GLY A 289 -2.04 2.20 -21.69
C GLY A 289 -2.00 2.60 -20.21
N ARG A 290 -2.90 3.49 -19.74
CA ARG A 290 -3.02 3.81 -18.31
C ARG A 290 -3.65 2.64 -17.57
N VAL A 291 -3.15 2.38 -16.37
CA VAL A 291 -3.61 1.33 -15.46
C VAL A 291 -4.65 1.90 -14.51
N TYR A 292 -5.71 1.13 -14.31
CA TYR A 292 -6.78 1.39 -13.35
C TYR A 292 -6.91 0.17 -12.45
N VAL A 293 -6.76 0.36 -11.15
CA VAL A 293 -6.94 -0.69 -10.15
C VAL A 293 -8.36 -0.59 -9.61
N THR A 294 -9.13 -1.68 -9.72
CA THR A 294 -10.54 -1.70 -9.34
C THR A 294 -10.78 -2.41 -8.01
N GLY A 295 -9.86 -3.27 -7.54
CA GLY A 295 -9.99 -3.97 -6.26
C GLY A 295 -9.06 -5.16 -6.16
N ARG A 296 -9.33 -6.04 -5.19
CA ARG A 296 -8.62 -7.30 -5.00
C ARG A 296 -9.37 -8.44 -5.65
N ALA A 297 -8.65 -9.40 -6.22
CA ALA A 297 -9.25 -10.59 -6.83
C ALA A 297 -9.84 -11.53 -5.74
N ASP A 298 -9.16 -11.62 -4.60
CA ASP A 298 -9.57 -12.40 -3.44
C ASP A 298 -10.67 -11.74 -2.59
N GLU A 299 -11.00 -10.49 -2.84
CA GLU A 299 -12.07 -9.73 -2.19
C GLU A 299 -13.36 -9.67 -3.03
N THR A 300 -13.33 -10.22 -4.23
CA THR A 300 -14.52 -10.26 -5.09
C THR A 300 -15.64 -11.06 -4.40
N ILE A 301 -16.78 -10.44 -4.21
CA ILE A 301 -17.95 -11.05 -3.58
C ILE A 301 -18.69 -11.87 -4.62
N LEU A 302 -18.87 -13.16 -4.38
CA LEU A 302 -19.59 -14.05 -5.28
C LEU A 302 -21.04 -14.20 -4.82
N THR A 303 -21.94 -13.38 -5.38
CA THR A 303 -23.34 -13.35 -5.00
C THR A 303 -24.25 -13.80 -6.13
N GLY A 304 -24.97 -14.91 -5.95
CA GLY A 304 -25.89 -15.47 -6.95
C GLY A 304 -25.23 -15.85 -8.28
N GLY A 305 -23.93 -16.21 -8.26
CA GLY A 305 -23.15 -16.50 -9.45
C GLY A 305 -22.58 -15.29 -10.17
N GLU A 306 -22.80 -14.09 -9.66
CA GLU A 306 -22.29 -12.82 -10.19
C GLU A 306 -21.12 -12.31 -9.34
N ASN A 307 -20.09 -11.80 -9.99
CA ASN A 307 -18.94 -11.18 -9.35
C ASN A 307 -19.22 -9.72 -9.02
N VAL A 308 -19.11 -9.35 -7.74
CA VAL A 308 -19.26 -7.97 -7.27
C VAL A 308 -17.93 -7.46 -6.75
N ASP A 309 -17.45 -6.37 -7.32
CA ASP A 309 -16.29 -5.63 -6.81
C ASP A 309 -16.72 -4.79 -5.60
N PRO A 310 -16.22 -5.08 -4.38
CA PRO A 310 -16.56 -4.32 -3.19
C PRO A 310 -16.11 -2.84 -3.28
N THR A 311 -15.08 -2.54 -4.07
CA THR A 311 -14.57 -1.18 -4.25
C THR A 311 -15.54 -0.33 -5.08
N GLU A 312 -16.18 -0.91 -6.09
CA GLU A 312 -17.23 -0.26 -6.88
C GLU A 312 -18.40 0.13 -5.98
N VAL A 313 -18.88 -0.80 -5.16
CA VAL A 313 -20.00 -0.56 -4.24
C VAL A 313 -19.62 0.50 -3.18
N ALA A 314 -18.44 0.41 -2.61
CA ALA A 314 -17.94 1.39 -1.66
C ALA A 314 -17.80 2.80 -2.26
N SER A 315 -17.36 2.89 -3.52
CA SER A 315 -17.29 4.18 -4.24
C SER A 315 -18.66 4.84 -4.40
N VAL A 316 -19.67 4.04 -4.70
CA VAL A 316 -21.06 4.54 -4.81
C VAL A 316 -21.57 4.96 -3.44
N LEU A 317 -21.38 4.17 -2.39
CA LEU A 317 -21.77 4.54 -1.02
C LEU A 317 -21.13 5.85 -0.57
N ARG A 318 -19.81 6.03 -0.78
CA ARG A 318 -19.10 7.28 -0.44
C ARG A 318 -19.56 8.49 -1.25
N SER A 319 -20.25 8.30 -2.37
CA SER A 319 -20.84 9.41 -3.11
C SER A 319 -22.13 9.97 -2.48
N HIS A 320 -22.70 9.27 -1.50
CA HIS A 320 -23.84 9.75 -0.72
C HIS A 320 -23.37 10.76 0.33
N SER A 321 -24.06 11.92 0.42
CA SER A 321 -23.65 13.04 1.31
C SER A 321 -23.66 12.71 2.80
N GLY A 322 -24.36 11.67 3.22
CA GLY A 322 -24.41 11.20 4.59
C GLY A 322 -23.36 10.15 4.93
N VAL A 323 -22.43 9.82 4.02
CA VAL A 323 -21.38 8.80 4.23
C VAL A 323 -20.03 9.50 4.23
N GLU A 324 -19.28 9.36 5.32
CA GLU A 324 -17.89 9.80 5.42
C GLU A 324 -16.94 8.74 4.86
N ASP A 325 -17.08 7.50 5.36
CA ASP A 325 -16.30 6.35 4.88
C ASP A 325 -17.14 5.08 4.92
N CYS A 326 -16.72 4.05 4.20
CA CYS A 326 -17.35 2.74 4.27
C CYS A 326 -16.39 1.63 3.84
N ALA A 327 -16.67 0.43 4.33
CA ALA A 327 -16.06 -0.81 3.86
C ALA A 327 -17.15 -1.78 3.39
N VAL A 328 -16.91 -2.46 2.26
CA VAL A 328 -17.84 -3.44 1.68
C VAL A 328 -17.16 -4.80 1.68
N VAL A 329 -17.88 -5.81 2.13
CA VAL A 329 -17.43 -7.21 2.25
C VAL A 329 -18.52 -8.17 1.82
N GLY A 330 -18.15 -9.42 1.50
CA GLY A 330 -19.07 -10.54 1.37
C GLY A 330 -19.36 -11.15 2.75
N LEU A 331 -20.61 -11.38 3.07
CA LEU A 331 -21.00 -12.22 4.20
C LEU A 331 -21.59 -13.53 3.68
N PRO A 332 -21.33 -14.68 4.33
CA PRO A 332 -21.93 -15.94 3.95
C PRO A 332 -23.46 -15.83 3.87
N ASP A 333 -24.05 -16.46 2.85
CA ASP A 333 -25.48 -16.46 2.61
C ASP A 333 -25.92 -17.80 1.99
N ASP A 334 -26.91 -18.45 2.60
CA ASP A 334 -27.38 -19.79 2.20
C ASP A 334 -28.02 -19.82 0.81
N GLU A 335 -28.59 -18.70 0.35
CA GLU A 335 -29.27 -18.59 -0.94
C GLU A 335 -28.33 -18.12 -2.05
N TRP A 336 -27.44 -17.16 -1.73
CA TRP A 336 -26.64 -16.44 -2.72
C TRP A 336 -25.16 -16.83 -2.71
N GLY A 337 -24.73 -17.73 -1.80
CA GLY A 337 -23.32 -18.02 -1.51
C GLY A 337 -22.72 -16.94 -0.63
N GLU A 338 -22.67 -15.72 -1.13
CA GLU A 338 -22.36 -14.52 -0.36
C GLU A 338 -23.38 -13.43 -0.61
N ARG A 339 -23.62 -12.59 0.39
CA ARG A 339 -24.37 -11.33 0.24
C ARG A 339 -23.47 -10.12 0.41
N VAL A 340 -23.70 -9.12 -0.39
CA VAL A 340 -22.99 -7.84 -0.28
C VAL A 340 -23.39 -7.16 1.02
N ALA A 341 -22.40 -6.81 1.85
CA ALA A 341 -22.59 -6.13 3.12
C ALA A 341 -21.70 -4.90 3.23
N ALA A 342 -22.15 -3.84 3.89
CA ALA A 342 -21.43 -2.59 4.06
C ALA A 342 -21.41 -2.15 5.51
N LEU A 343 -20.23 -1.81 6.04
CA LEU A 343 -20.05 -1.07 7.27
C LEU A 343 -19.82 0.38 6.92
N VAL A 344 -20.68 1.27 7.40
CA VAL A 344 -20.71 2.68 7.03
C VAL A 344 -20.34 3.56 8.22
N VAL A 345 -19.47 4.52 7.99
CA VAL A 345 -19.21 5.64 8.91
C VAL A 345 -20.03 6.83 8.43
N PRO A 346 -21.01 7.28 9.19
CA PRO A 346 -21.79 8.46 8.83
C PRO A 346 -20.94 9.73 8.81
N ALA A 347 -21.26 10.66 7.90
CA ALA A 347 -20.65 12.00 7.94
C ALA A 347 -21.10 12.77 9.19
N ASP A 348 -20.32 13.76 9.60
CA ASP A 348 -20.65 14.61 10.74
C ASP A 348 -22.07 15.18 10.63
N ASP A 349 -22.84 15.08 11.71
CA ASP A 349 -24.23 15.52 11.82
C ASP A 349 -25.20 14.83 10.83
N ALA A 350 -24.83 13.71 10.20
CA ALA A 350 -25.68 12.93 9.31
C ALA A 350 -26.14 11.63 9.99
N ASP A 351 -27.38 11.24 9.69
CA ASP A 351 -27.98 9.97 10.12
C ASP A 351 -28.62 9.27 8.91
N PRO A 352 -27.78 8.71 7.99
CA PRO A 352 -28.31 8.06 6.80
C PRO A 352 -29.01 6.74 7.19
N SER A 353 -30.26 6.58 6.76
CA SER A 353 -30.93 5.30 6.94
C SER A 353 -30.43 4.24 5.95
N THR A 354 -30.47 2.97 6.36
CA THR A 354 -30.16 1.82 5.48
C THR A 354 -30.95 1.91 4.17
N ALA A 355 -32.25 2.22 4.24
CA ALA A 355 -33.11 2.34 3.06
C ALA A 355 -32.66 3.46 2.09
N ALA A 356 -32.14 4.58 2.61
CA ALA A 356 -31.62 5.67 1.77
C ALA A 356 -30.33 5.25 1.06
N LEU A 357 -29.42 4.53 1.75
CA LEU A 357 -28.18 4.02 1.16
C LEU A 357 -28.44 2.93 0.11
N GLU A 358 -29.38 2.01 0.39
CA GLU A 358 -29.80 1.00 -0.57
C GLU A 358 -30.44 1.63 -1.82
N ALA A 359 -31.31 2.62 -1.66
CA ALA A 359 -31.90 3.34 -2.78
C ALA A 359 -30.82 4.04 -3.62
N HIS A 360 -29.86 4.71 -2.96
CA HIS A 360 -28.73 5.37 -3.62
C HIS A 360 -27.88 4.40 -4.44
N CYS A 361 -27.61 3.19 -3.90
CA CYS A 361 -26.92 2.13 -4.62
C CYS A 361 -27.75 1.58 -5.77
N ARG A 362 -29.03 1.32 -5.56
CA ARG A 362 -29.94 0.74 -6.57
C ARG A 362 -30.11 1.64 -7.79
N ASP A 363 -30.04 2.96 -7.60
CA ASP A 363 -30.11 3.94 -8.69
C ASP A 363 -28.82 3.98 -9.55
N ARG A 364 -27.70 3.40 -9.07
CA ARG A 364 -26.36 3.54 -9.68
C ARG A 364 -25.68 2.23 -9.99
N LEU A 365 -26.13 1.13 -9.41
CA LEU A 365 -25.55 -0.20 -9.54
C LEU A 365 -26.61 -1.21 -9.99
N ALA A 366 -26.14 -2.31 -10.57
CA ALA A 366 -27.02 -3.46 -10.81
C ALA A 366 -27.58 -3.99 -9.47
N GLY A 367 -28.82 -4.49 -9.48
CA GLY A 367 -29.52 -4.86 -8.25
C GLY A 367 -28.79 -5.86 -7.35
N TYR A 368 -28.05 -6.81 -7.95
CA TYR A 368 -27.26 -7.80 -7.21
C TYR A 368 -26.04 -7.19 -6.49
N LYS A 369 -25.58 -6.01 -6.89
CA LYS A 369 -24.48 -5.26 -6.25
C LYS A 369 -24.94 -4.40 -5.06
N THR A 370 -26.24 -4.22 -4.87
CA THR A 370 -26.77 -3.43 -3.76
C THR A 370 -26.52 -4.14 -2.43
N PRO A 371 -25.94 -3.47 -1.43
CA PRO A 371 -25.76 -4.08 -0.10
C PRO A 371 -27.08 -4.56 0.49
N ARG A 372 -27.10 -5.79 0.96
CA ARG A 372 -28.26 -6.42 1.64
C ARG A 372 -28.16 -6.32 3.16
N THR A 373 -26.96 -6.01 3.66
CA THR A 373 -26.69 -5.75 5.08
C THR A 373 -25.92 -4.44 5.15
N VAL A 374 -26.40 -3.51 5.96
CA VAL A 374 -25.72 -2.23 6.24
C VAL A 374 -25.65 -2.06 7.74
N GLY A 375 -24.42 -2.05 8.28
CA GLY A 375 -24.11 -1.68 9.65
C GLY A 375 -23.52 -0.27 9.71
N PHE A 376 -23.58 0.35 10.89
CA PHE A 376 -23.01 1.68 11.13
C PHE A 376 -21.96 1.61 12.24
N ALA A 377 -20.88 2.39 12.10
CA ALA A 377 -19.81 2.48 13.08
C ALA A 377 -19.30 3.92 13.17
N ALA A 378 -18.68 4.27 14.29
CA ALA A 378 -18.02 5.56 14.44
C ALA A 378 -16.73 5.64 13.60
N ASP A 379 -16.02 4.49 13.45
CA ASP A 379 -14.78 4.37 12.68
C ASP A 379 -14.68 2.99 12.03
N LEU A 380 -14.02 2.91 10.87
CA LEU A 380 -13.66 1.62 10.28
C LEU A 380 -12.51 0.97 11.04
N PRO A 381 -12.57 -0.36 11.29
CA PRO A 381 -11.42 -1.09 11.81
C PRO A 381 -10.26 -1.04 10.82
N ARG A 382 -9.05 -0.77 11.32
CA ARG A 382 -7.85 -0.66 10.49
C ARG A 382 -6.69 -1.44 11.08
N THR A 383 -5.89 -2.00 10.20
CA THR A 383 -4.62 -2.64 10.54
C THR A 383 -3.57 -1.61 10.99
N ALA A 384 -2.45 -2.07 11.54
CA ALA A 384 -1.33 -1.22 11.91
C ALA A 384 -0.77 -0.38 10.74
N SER A 385 -0.92 -0.85 9.50
CA SER A 385 -0.55 -0.12 8.28
C SER A 385 -1.57 0.93 7.83
N GLY A 386 -2.72 1.03 8.53
CA GLY A 386 -3.79 1.98 8.21
C GLY A 386 -4.78 1.50 7.14
N THR A 387 -4.62 0.30 6.59
CA THR A 387 -5.59 -0.31 5.69
C THR A 387 -6.82 -0.83 6.46
N VAL A 388 -7.98 -0.90 5.81
CA VAL A 388 -9.19 -1.46 6.43
C VAL A 388 -8.96 -2.93 6.79
N ASP A 389 -9.22 -3.28 8.03
CA ASP A 389 -9.23 -4.67 8.51
C ASP A 389 -10.57 -5.32 8.16
N ARG A 390 -10.59 -6.02 7.02
CA ARG A 390 -11.82 -6.62 6.50
C ARG A 390 -12.34 -7.77 7.35
N ALA A 391 -11.47 -8.52 8.00
CA ALA A 391 -11.90 -9.58 8.91
C ALA A 391 -12.70 -8.99 10.08
N ALA A 392 -12.18 -7.92 10.69
CA ALA A 392 -12.90 -7.20 11.74
C ALA A 392 -14.19 -6.52 11.24
N VAL A 393 -14.26 -6.12 9.96
CA VAL A 393 -15.51 -5.63 9.34
C VAL A 393 -16.54 -6.76 9.22
N VAL A 394 -16.13 -7.95 8.76
CA VAL A 394 -16.99 -9.15 8.67
C VAL A 394 -17.54 -9.50 10.03
N ASP A 395 -16.69 -9.59 11.05
CA ASP A 395 -17.11 -9.91 12.42
C ASP A 395 -18.16 -8.93 12.95
N ARG A 396 -17.95 -7.62 12.80
CA ARG A 396 -18.92 -6.60 13.24
C ARG A 396 -20.28 -6.72 12.52
N LEU A 397 -20.25 -6.99 11.21
CA LEU A 397 -21.48 -7.11 10.42
C LEU A 397 -22.20 -8.45 10.63
N ALA A 398 -21.47 -9.51 11.00
CA ALA A 398 -22.04 -10.81 11.35
C ALA A 398 -22.72 -10.80 12.73
N ASP A 399 -22.16 -10.06 13.70
CA ASP A 399 -22.67 -9.93 15.06
C ASP A 399 -23.88 -8.96 15.17
N GLY A 400 -24.22 -8.25 14.11
CA GLY A 400 -25.41 -7.40 14.04
C GLY A 400 -25.28 -6.07 14.78
N GLU A 401 -24.06 -5.57 14.97
CA GLU A 401 -23.76 -4.25 15.52
C GLU A 401 -23.67 -3.17 14.42
#